data_47247b9777aa6001db90bb455ed7fbc8
#
_entry.id   47247b9777aa6001db90bb455ed7fbc8
#
_cell.length_a   1.000
_cell.length_b   1.000
_cell.length_c   1.000
_cell.angle_alpha   90.00
_cell.angle_beta   90.00
_cell.angle_gamma   90.00
#
_symmetry.space_group_name_H-M   'P 1'
#
loop_
_entity.id
_entity.type
_entity.pdbx_description
1 polymer ?
#
loop_
_entity_poly.entity_id
_entity_poly.type
_entity_poly.pdbx_seq_one_letter_code
_entity_poly.pdbx_strand_id
1 'polypeptide(L)'
;MKSYHQKFISDHPYESVPMAEISGFPGRPGIYDLNGATPLQNGVNFTIHTCGGTSCELLLFHRAQEEPFAVIPFPEAYKIGDVYSMIVYGLNIEEFEYAYRVDGPYRPEKGLLFDKNNILLDPYAKAVAGQRTWGICWDHNYHARVVRDRFDWGDTPQSKKELCDLIIYELHVRDFTHHPSSGVKHRGTFSGLMEKIPYLKELGINAVELMPIFEFDETMNSRTVDDKQLL
;
A
#
# COMPACT_ATOMS: atom_id res chain seq x y z
N MET A 1 1.00 -22.45 -8.74
CA MET A 1 2.10 -21.69 -9.38
C MET A 1 2.59 -20.67 -8.34
N LYS A 2 3.88 -20.67 -7.94
CA LYS A 2 4.39 -19.65 -7.02
C LYS A 2 4.25 -18.28 -7.68
N SER A 3 3.84 -17.24 -6.94
CA SER A 3 3.81 -15.88 -7.45
C SER A 3 5.21 -15.44 -7.89
N TYR A 4 5.31 -14.47 -8.81
CA TYR A 4 6.60 -13.92 -9.25
C TYR A 4 7.48 -13.51 -8.04
N HIS A 5 6.88 -12.85 -7.04
CA HIS A 5 7.55 -12.46 -5.81
C HIS A 5 8.09 -13.65 -5.00
N GLN A 6 7.31 -14.73 -4.87
CA GLN A 6 7.77 -15.93 -4.14
C GLN A 6 8.94 -16.62 -4.84
N LYS A 7 8.92 -16.66 -6.17
CA LYS A 7 10.03 -17.21 -6.95
C LYS A 7 11.27 -16.32 -6.84
N PHE A 8 11.10 -15.01 -6.95
CA PHE A 8 12.19 -14.04 -6.83
C PHE A 8 12.88 -14.14 -5.45
N ILE A 9 12.11 -14.19 -4.36
CA ILE A 9 12.65 -14.34 -3.00
C ILE A 9 13.43 -15.65 -2.84
N SER A 10 12.96 -16.76 -3.43
CA SER A 10 13.65 -18.06 -3.33
C SER A 10 14.97 -18.10 -4.08
N ASP A 11 15.16 -17.27 -5.09
CA ASP A 11 16.33 -17.29 -5.96
C ASP A 11 17.43 -16.30 -5.53
N HIS A 12 17.15 -15.43 -4.52
CA HIS A 12 18.11 -14.44 -4.03
C HIS A 12 18.71 -14.83 -2.69
N PRO A 13 20.04 -14.97 -2.61
CA PRO A 13 20.74 -15.40 -1.39
C PRO A 13 20.91 -14.24 -0.37
N TYR A 14 19.84 -13.50 -0.08
CA TYR A 14 19.89 -12.40 0.90
C TYR A 14 20.30 -12.87 2.32
N GLU A 15 20.13 -14.16 2.61
CA GLU A 15 20.50 -14.76 3.90
C GLU A 15 22.01 -14.94 4.07
N SER A 16 22.78 -14.83 2.99
CA SER A 16 24.25 -14.98 3.03
C SER A 16 24.98 -13.79 3.69
N VAL A 17 24.31 -12.63 3.78
CA VAL A 17 24.89 -11.45 4.42
C VAL A 17 24.68 -11.52 5.93
N PRO A 18 25.72 -11.31 6.77
CA PRO A 18 25.57 -11.30 8.23
C PRO A 18 24.55 -10.28 8.71
N MET A 19 23.81 -10.63 9.75
CA MET A 19 22.95 -9.69 10.44
C MET A 19 23.75 -8.70 11.27
N ALA A 20 23.29 -7.45 11.31
CA ALA A 20 23.76 -6.42 12.22
C ALA A 20 22.60 -5.98 13.12
N GLU A 21 22.91 -5.41 14.27
CA GLU A 21 21.92 -4.75 15.10
C GLU A 21 21.79 -3.28 14.68
N ILE A 22 20.57 -2.84 14.36
CA ILE A 22 20.28 -1.48 13.94
C ILE A 22 19.16 -0.96 14.82
N SER A 23 19.47 -0.03 15.71
CA SER A 23 18.51 0.56 16.67
C SER A 23 17.70 -0.48 17.47
N GLY A 24 18.36 -1.57 17.90
CA GLY A 24 17.73 -2.65 18.69
C GLY A 24 17.01 -3.71 17.87
N PHE A 25 17.07 -3.64 16.53
CA PHE A 25 16.50 -4.63 15.62
C PHE A 25 17.57 -5.38 14.84
N PRO A 26 17.48 -6.71 14.74
CA PRO A 26 18.33 -7.45 13.82
C PRO A 26 17.99 -7.08 12.38
N GLY A 27 18.97 -6.70 11.59
CA GLY A 27 18.78 -6.29 10.21
C GLY A 27 19.95 -6.67 9.31
N ARG A 28 19.72 -6.59 8.00
CA ARG A 28 20.74 -6.77 6.96
C ARG A 28 20.36 -6.01 5.70
N PRO A 29 21.26 -5.85 4.71
CA PRO A 29 20.89 -5.30 3.41
C PRO A 29 19.68 -6.01 2.82
N GLY A 30 18.80 -5.25 2.19
CA GLY A 30 17.56 -5.77 1.64
C GLY A 30 17.67 -6.28 0.21
N ILE A 31 16.50 -6.59 -0.34
CA ILE A 31 16.32 -7.02 -1.73
C ILE A 31 15.90 -5.77 -2.52
N TYR A 32 16.86 -5.17 -3.21
CA TYR A 32 16.72 -3.83 -3.84
C TYR A 32 15.68 -3.78 -4.96
N ASP A 33 15.41 -4.90 -5.62
CA ASP A 33 14.43 -4.99 -6.71
C ASP A 33 12.97 -5.13 -6.23
N LEU A 34 12.76 -5.25 -4.91
CA LEU A 34 11.43 -5.36 -4.30
C LEU A 34 11.05 -4.06 -3.62
N ASN A 35 10.49 -3.12 -4.37
CA ASN A 35 10.02 -1.84 -3.84
C ASN A 35 8.91 -2.00 -2.80
N GLY A 36 8.90 -1.10 -1.82
CA GLY A 36 7.94 -1.09 -0.71
C GLY A 36 8.28 -2.11 0.37
N ALA A 37 7.28 -2.45 1.18
CA ALA A 37 7.42 -3.42 2.25
C ALA A 37 6.95 -4.81 1.83
N THR A 38 7.88 -5.77 1.81
CA THR A 38 7.61 -7.15 1.42
C THR A 38 7.82 -8.09 2.60
N PRO A 39 6.77 -8.78 3.09
CA PRO A 39 6.91 -9.73 4.19
C PRO A 39 7.69 -10.97 3.75
N LEU A 40 8.72 -11.31 4.54
CA LEU A 40 9.52 -12.52 4.42
C LEU A 40 9.12 -13.54 5.51
N GLN A 41 9.81 -14.69 5.59
CA GLN A 41 9.48 -15.73 6.56
C GLN A 41 9.61 -15.22 8.02
N ASN A 42 10.70 -14.51 8.34
CA ASN A 42 11.01 -14.06 9.70
C ASN A 42 11.25 -12.55 9.81
N GLY A 43 10.92 -11.77 8.78
CA GLY A 43 11.16 -10.34 8.72
C GLY A 43 10.40 -9.63 7.62
N VAL A 44 10.72 -8.37 7.43
CA VAL A 44 10.15 -7.54 6.37
C VAL A 44 11.26 -6.85 5.61
N ASN A 45 11.24 -6.96 4.30
CA ASN A 45 12.10 -6.17 3.41
C ASN A 45 11.45 -4.82 3.16
N PHE A 46 12.16 -3.75 3.47
CA PHE A 46 11.76 -2.38 3.20
C PHE A 46 12.68 -1.78 2.14
N THR A 47 12.13 -1.33 1.03
CA THR A 47 12.90 -0.74 -0.07
C THR A 47 12.23 0.53 -0.57
N ILE A 48 12.99 1.62 -0.61
CA ILE A 48 12.51 2.92 -1.07
C ILE A 48 13.55 3.59 -1.98
N HIS A 49 13.07 4.17 -3.07
CA HIS A 49 13.87 5.00 -3.98
C HIS A 49 13.73 6.47 -3.58
N THR A 50 14.87 7.17 -3.42
CA THR A 50 14.93 8.57 -2.95
C THR A 50 15.86 9.39 -3.82
N CYS A 51 15.46 9.77 -5.01
CA CYS A 51 16.32 10.54 -5.92
C CYS A 51 16.90 11.80 -5.24
N GLY A 52 18.20 11.76 -4.91
CA GLY A 52 18.90 12.86 -4.24
C GLY A 52 18.81 12.88 -2.70
N GLY A 53 18.14 11.90 -2.07
CA GLY A 53 18.11 11.77 -0.61
C GLY A 53 19.48 11.40 -0.04
N THR A 54 19.87 12.05 1.06
CA THR A 54 21.15 11.83 1.75
C THR A 54 21.05 10.90 2.95
N SER A 55 19.86 10.76 3.54
CA SER A 55 19.56 9.77 4.58
C SER A 55 18.12 9.35 4.53
N CYS A 56 17.84 8.15 5.03
CA CYS A 56 16.51 7.60 5.12
C CYS A 56 16.34 6.89 6.47
N GLU A 57 15.18 7.06 7.09
CA GLU A 57 14.79 6.41 8.33
C GLU A 57 13.46 5.68 8.11
N LEU A 58 13.35 4.47 8.62
CA LEU A 58 12.12 3.72 8.75
C LEU A 58 11.51 4.05 10.11
N LEU A 59 10.29 4.53 10.11
CA LEU A 59 9.50 4.81 11.31
C LEU A 59 8.50 3.68 11.51
N LEU A 60 8.46 3.10 12.71
CA LEU A 60 7.50 2.06 13.08
C LEU A 60 6.55 2.59 14.14
N PHE A 61 5.27 2.45 13.91
CA PHE A 61 4.19 2.93 14.78
C PHE A 61 3.37 1.74 15.29
N HIS A 62 2.95 1.76 16.54
CA HIS A 62 1.85 0.90 16.95
C HIS A 62 0.58 1.30 16.21
N ARG A 63 -0.30 0.34 15.97
CA ARG A 63 -1.56 0.62 15.25
C ARG A 63 -2.30 1.79 15.86
N ALA A 64 -2.67 2.72 15.00
CA ALA A 64 -3.44 3.91 15.36
C ALA A 64 -2.74 4.82 16.38
N GLN A 65 -1.40 4.82 16.45
CA GLN A 65 -0.61 5.77 17.22
C GLN A 65 0.10 6.73 16.26
N GLU A 66 0.29 7.97 16.71
CA GLU A 66 0.94 9.03 15.92
C GLU A 66 2.45 9.08 16.16
N GLU A 67 2.88 8.64 17.35
CA GLU A 67 4.29 8.62 17.73
C GLU A 67 4.93 7.28 17.38
N PRO A 68 6.09 7.28 16.71
CA PRO A 68 6.79 6.04 16.39
C PRO A 68 7.37 5.40 17.67
N PHE A 69 7.17 4.09 17.83
CA PHE A 69 7.84 3.34 18.88
C PHE A 69 9.28 2.99 18.52
N ALA A 70 9.64 3.06 17.24
CA ALA A 70 11.00 2.84 16.78
C ALA A 70 11.32 3.70 15.55
N VAL A 71 12.56 4.21 15.52
CA VAL A 71 13.16 4.91 14.39
C VAL A 71 14.43 4.15 14.00
N ILE A 72 14.44 3.56 12.81
CA ILE A 72 15.50 2.69 12.33
C ILE A 72 16.17 3.36 11.13
N PRO A 73 17.37 3.94 11.27
CA PRO A 73 18.09 4.51 10.15
C PRO A 73 18.53 3.44 9.17
N PHE A 74 18.41 3.70 7.88
CA PHE A 74 19.06 2.87 6.87
C PHE A 74 20.56 3.16 6.88
N PRO A 75 21.40 2.15 7.15
CA PRO A 75 22.86 2.32 7.04
C PRO A 75 23.25 2.74 5.62
N GLU A 76 24.22 3.64 5.48
CA GLU A 76 24.71 4.06 4.15
C GLU A 76 25.19 2.87 3.30
N ALA A 77 25.75 1.84 3.94
CA ALA A 77 26.14 0.58 3.28
C ALA A 77 24.95 -0.21 2.71
N TYR A 78 23.71 0.15 3.07
CA TYR A 78 22.47 -0.47 2.58
C TYR A 78 21.80 0.39 1.50
N LYS A 79 22.57 1.27 0.87
CA LYS A 79 22.16 2.11 -0.26
C LYS A 79 22.89 1.69 -1.52
N ILE A 80 22.19 1.53 -2.61
CA ILE A 80 22.73 1.33 -3.96
C ILE A 80 22.15 2.38 -4.88
N GLY A 81 22.99 3.29 -5.38
CA GLY A 81 22.50 4.45 -6.13
C GLY A 81 21.57 5.30 -5.27
N ASP A 82 20.33 5.48 -5.71
CA ASP A 82 19.28 6.21 -4.98
C ASP A 82 18.31 5.30 -4.22
N VAL A 83 18.62 4.00 -4.10
CA VAL A 83 17.73 3.01 -3.46
C VAL A 83 18.28 2.59 -2.11
N TYR A 84 17.50 2.82 -1.05
CA TYR A 84 17.73 2.25 0.27
C TYR A 84 16.95 0.94 0.40
N SER A 85 17.60 -0.11 0.88
CA SER A 85 16.93 -1.39 1.11
C SER A 85 17.47 -2.11 2.35
N MET A 86 16.55 -2.54 3.23
CA MET A 86 16.88 -3.19 4.49
C MET A 86 15.84 -4.25 4.85
N ILE A 87 16.30 -5.41 5.30
CA ILE A 87 15.45 -6.39 5.96
C ILE A 87 15.54 -6.16 7.46
N VAL A 88 14.40 -6.03 8.11
CA VAL A 88 14.25 -5.93 9.56
C VAL A 88 13.56 -7.18 10.08
N TYR A 89 14.14 -7.80 11.08
CA TYR A 89 13.66 -9.04 11.68
C TYR A 89 12.93 -8.79 13.01
N GLY A 90 12.14 -9.79 13.43
CA GLY A 90 11.42 -9.72 14.72
C GLY A 90 10.18 -8.85 14.73
N LEU A 91 9.69 -8.44 13.56
CA LEU A 91 8.48 -7.63 13.41
C LEU A 91 7.24 -8.50 13.23
N ASN A 92 6.20 -8.24 14.02
CA ASN A 92 4.87 -8.79 13.79
C ASN A 92 4.06 -7.82 12.90
N ILE A 93 3.87 -8.18 11.62
CA ILE A 93 3.20 -7.31 10.64
C ILE A 93 1.75 -6.96 10.99
N GLU A 94 1.14 -7.70 11.91
CA GLU A 94 -0.22 -7.43 12.36
C GLU A 94 -0.29 -6.33 13.43
N GLU A 95 0.84 -5.94 14.02
CA GLU A 95 0.89 -5.05 15.19
C GLU A 95 1.43 -3.66 14.88
N PHE A 96 2.01 -3.43 13.70
CA PHE A 96 2.61 -2.15 13.38
C PHE A 96 2.13 -1.55 12.05
N GLU A 97 2.35 -0.26 11.94
CA GLU A 97 2.27 0.57 10.75
C GLU A 97 3.65 1.19 10.53
N TYR A 98 3.95 1.61 9.31
CA TYR A 98 5.25 2.20 9.02
C TYR A 98 5.14 3.42 8.10
N ALA A 99 6.15 4.25 8.17
CA ALA A 99 6.38 5.37 7.26
C ALA A 99 7.88 5.61 7.10
N TYR A 100 8.23 6.55 6.25
CA TYR A 100 9.61 6.95 6.06
C TYR A 100 9.83 8.40 6.45
N ARG A 101 11.08 8.72 6.76
CA ARG A 101 11.58 10.07 6.87
C ARG A 101 12.87 10.16 6.08
N VAL A 102 12.91 11.09 5.13
CA VAL A 102 14.04 11.23 4.21
C VAL A 102 14.59 12.64 4.32
N ASP A 103 15.91 12.75 4.49
CA ASP A 103 16.62 14.02 4.47
C ASP A 103 17.41 14.18 3.18
N GLY A 104 17.69 15.43 2.82
CA GLY A 104 18.41 15.78 1.62
C GLY A 104 18.41 17.29 1.36
N PRO A 105 18.92 17.71 0.21
CA PRO A 105 18.96 19.13 -0.14
C PRO A 105 17.56 19.71 -0.40
N TYR A 106 17.27 20.88 0.16
CA TYR A 106 16.10 21.66 -0.21
C TYR A 106 16.44 22.61 -1.35
N ARG A 107 16.09 22.25 -2.58
CA ARG A 107 16.33 23.01 -3.81
C ARG A 107 15.11 22.94 -4.73
N PRO A 108 14.05 23.73 -4.47
CA PRO A 108 12.80 23.70 -5.23
C PRO A 108 12.98 23.91 -6.73
N GLU A 109 13.94 24.72 -7.14
CA GLU A 109 14.28 24.98 -8.55
C GLU A 109 14.80 23.74 -9.29
N LYS A 110 15.21 22.70 -8.55
CA LYS A 110 15.64 21.40 -9.07
C LYS A 110 14.65 20.28 -8.75
N GLY A 111 13.48 20.60 -8.18
CA GLY A 111 12.49 19.63 -7.75
C GLY A 111 12.90 18.86 -6.49
N LEU A 112 13.91 19.31 -5.73
CA LEU A 112 14.35 18.69 -4.49
C LEU A 112 13.69 19.40 -3.32
N LEU A 113 12.78 18.72 -2.62
CA LEU A 113 11.96 19.27 -1.53
C LEU A 113 12.13 18.47 -0.23
N PHE A 114 13.35 18.00 0.05
CA PHE A 114 13.60 17.20 1.24
C PHE A 114 13.41 18.01 2.51
N ASP A 115 12.69 17.44 3.46
CA ASP A 115 12.51 17.94 4.81
C ASP A 115 12.40 16.77 5.79
N LYS A 116 13.40 16.60 6.64
CA LYS A 116 13.46 15.53 7.64
C LYS A 116 12.34 15.57 8.70
N ASN A 117 11.58 16.66 8.77
CA ASN A 117 10.44 16.75 9.69
C ASN A 117 9.17 16.13 9.10
N ASN A 118 9.14 15.90 7.78
CA ASN A 118 8.00 15.31 7.12
C ASN A 118 8.02 13.79 7.23
N ILE A 119 6.90 13.24 7.68
CA ILE A 119 6.63 11.80 7.64
C ILE A 119 6.03 11.48 6.27
N LEU A 120 6.66 10.56 5.56
CA LEU A 120 6.32 10.22 4.18
C LEU A 120 5.67 8.84 4.12
N LEU A 121 4.49 8.78 3.51
CA LEU A 121 3.87 7.52 3.15
C LEU A 121 4.71 6.79 2.08
N ASP A 122 4.83 5.49 2.20
CA ASP A 122 5.49 4.67 1.17
C ASP A 122 4.68 4.74 -0.14
N PRO A 123 5.28 5.20 -1.25
CA PRO A 123 4.60 5.23 -2.55
C PRO A 123 4.24 3.84 -3.07
N TYR A 124 4.84 2.79 -2.53
CA TYR A 124 4.54 1.39 -2.86
C TYR A 124 3.70 0.69 -1.78
N ALA A 125 3.08 1.44 -0.87
CA ALA A 125 2.23 0.87 0.16
C ALA A 125 1.08 0.06 -0.45
N LYS A 126 0.90 -1.18 0.04
CA LYS A 126 -0.21 -2.05 -0.37
C LYS A 126 -1.48 -1.81 0.44
N ALA A 127 -1.36 -1.16 1.58
CA ALA A 127 -2.48 -0.69 2.40
C ALA A 127 -2.06 0.54 3.18
N VAL A 128 -3.00 1.42 3.41
CA VAL A 128 -2.84 2.68 4.14
C VAL A 128 -3.65 2.60 5.42
N ALA A 129 -3.12 3.15 6.49
CA ALA A 129 -3.77 3.32 7.79
C ALA A 129 -3.71 4.80 8.20
N GLY A 130 -4.61 5.19 9.10
CA GLY A 130 -4.68 6.57 9.60
C GLY A 130 -6.09 7.12 9.57
N GLN A 131 -6.87 6.83 8.52
CA GLN A 131 -8.26 7.21 8.46
C GLN A 131 -9.13 6.23 9.26
N ARG A 132 -9.73 6.72 10.34
CA ARG A 132 -10.53 5.90 11.27
C ARG A 132 -12.02 5.96 11.01
N THR A 133 -12.49 7.05 10.42
CA THR A 133 -13.90 7.30 10.17
C THR A 133 -14.07 7.96 8.82
N TRP A 134 -14.85 7.34 7.94
CA TRP A 134 -15.13 7.86 6.62
C TRP A 134 -15.78 9.24 6.70
N GLY A 135 -15.31 10.17 5.87
CA GLY A 135 -15.84 11.53 5.79
C GLY A 135 -15.35 12.48 6.88
N ILE A 136 -14.39 12.07 7.70
CA ILE A 136 -13.76 12.96 8.69
C ILE A 136 -12.34 13.28 8.22
N CYS A 137 -12.04 14.58 8.03
CA CYS A 137 -10.68 15.03 7.78
C CYS A 137 -9.82 14.77 9.01
N TRP A 138 -8.68 14.13 8.79
CA TRP A 138 -7.71 13.82 9.83
C TRP A 138 -6.50 14.74 9.68
N ASP A 139 -6.14 15.41 10.75
CA ASP A 139 -4.99 16.33 10.81
C ASP A 139 -3.73 15.57 11.28
N HIS A 140 -3.45 14.43 10.65
CA HIS A 140 -2.26 13.63 10.94
C HIS A 140 -1.76 12.87 9.72
N ASN A 141 -0.54 12.33 9.82
CA ASN A 141 0.08 11.60 8.74
C ASN A 141 -0.54 10.21 8.55
N TYR A 142 -0.72 9.80 7.30
CA TYR A 142 -1.06 8.42 6.95
C TYR A 142 0.16 7.52 7.09
N HIS A 143 -0.06 6.30 7.55
CA HIS A 143 0.96 5.27 7.64
C HIS A 143 0.66 4.15 6.67
N ALA A 144 1.71 3.47 6.23
CA ALA A 144 1.59 2.28 5.41
C ALA A 144 1.48 1.02 6.27
N ARG A 145 0.87 -0.03 5.72
CA ARG A 145 0.81 -1.36 6.35
C ARG A 145 1.46 -2.41 5.48
N VAL A 146 2.14 -3.34 6.14
CA VAL A 146 2.65 -4.54 5.48
C VAL A 146 1.51 -5.53 5.30
N VAL A 147 1.31 -5.99 4.08
CA VAL A 147 0.22 -6.91 3.72
C VAL A 147 0.78 -8.21 3.18
N ARG A 148 0.27 -9.34 3.68
CA ARG A 148 0.49 -10.67 3.06
C ARG A 148 -0.60 -10.90 2.03
N ASP A 149 -0.23 -10.82 0.77
CA ASP A 149 -1.12 -11.22 -0.32
C ASP A 149 -1.19 -12.76 -0.38
N ARG A 150 -2.28 -13.31 0.13
CA ARG A 150 -2.56 -14.74 0.19
C ARG A 150 -3.93 -15.07 -0.37
N PHE A 151 -4.41 -14.30 -1.34
CA PHE A 151 -5.69 -14.62 -1.95
C PHE A 151 -5.59 -15.98 -2.68
N ASP A 152 -6.41 -16.92 -2.24
CA ASP A 152 -6.52 -18.24 -2.87
C ASP A 152 -7.50 -18.17 -4.04
N TRP A 153 -6.98 -18.22 -5.25
CA TRP A 153 -7.78 -18.26 -6.47
C TRP A 153 -8.42 -19.64 -6.70
N GLY A 154 -8.07 -20.64 -5.89
CA GLY A 154 -8.51 -22.02 -6.09
C GLY A 154 -8.20 -22.53 -7.49
N ASP A 155 -9.12 -23.34 -8.04
CA ASP A 155 -9.05 -23.85 -9.41
C ASP A 155 -9.69 -22.90 -10.44
N THR A 156 -9.86 -21.62 -10.11
CA THR A 156 -10.46 -20.64 -11.03
C THR A 156 -9.56 -20.47 -12.26
N PRO A 157 -10.01 -20.89 -13.45
CA PRO A 157 -9.20 -20.76 -14.65
C PRO A 157 -9.05 -19.29 -15.03
N GLN A 158 -7.85 -18.93 -15.46
CA GLN A 158 -7.63 -17.60 -16.04
C GLN A 158 -8.50 -17.46 -17.30
N SER A 159 -9.21 -16.33 -17.42
CA SER A 159 -10.00 -16.04 -18.64
C SER A 159 -9.08 -16.03 -19.86
N LYS A 160 -9.49 -16.79 -20.89
CA LYS A 160 -8.80 -16.83 -22.20
C LYS A 160 -9.57 -16.08 -23.28
N LYS A 161 -10.47 -15.15 -22.88
CA LYS A 161 -11.23 -14.35 -23.84
C LYS A 161 -10.30 -13.37 -24.55
N GLU A 162 -10.45 -13.28 -25.86
CA GLU A 162 -9.77 -12.25 -26.65
C GLU A 162 -10.41 -10.89 -26.37
N LEU A 163 -9.65 -9.83 -26.54
CA LEU A 163 -10.11 -8.47 -26.27
C LEU A 163 -11.35 -8.08 -27.09
N CYS A 164 -11.44 -8.56 -28.34
CA CYS A 164 -12.58 -8.32 -29.23
C CYS A 164 -13.87 -9.02 -28.79
N ASP A 165 -13.79 -10.01 -27.89
CA ASP A 165 -14.96 -10.73 -27.38
C ASP A 165 -15.45 -10.15 -26.04
N LEU A 166 -14.82 -9.10 -25.56
CA LEU A 166 -15.22 -8.47 -24.30
C LEU A 166 -16.40 -7.54 -24.49
N ILE A 167 -17.38 -7.68 -23.59
CA ILE A 167 -18.48 -6.71 -23.37
C ILE A 167 -18.20 -6.13 -21.99
N ILE A 168 -17.62 -4.94 -21.97
CA ILE A 168 -17.11 -4.30 -20.76
C ILE A 168 -18.20 -3.38 -20.18
N TYR A 169 -18.38 -3.48 -18.86
CA TYR A 169 -19.21 -2.56 -18.10
C TYR A 169 -18.31 -1.78 -17.13
N GLU A 170 -18.10 -0.49 -17.39
CA GLU A 170 -17.41 0.40 -16.47
C GLU A 170 -18.35 0.83 -15.36
N LEU A 171 -17.92 0.73 -14.12
CA LEU A 171 -18.73 1.12 -12.96
C LEU A 171 -17.92 1.61 -11.77
N HIS A 172 -18.57 2.47 -10.98
CA HIS A 172 -18.07 2.89 -9.66
C HIS A 172 -18.63 1.95 -8.58
N VAL A 173 -17.75 1.33 -7.79
CA VAL A 173 -18.13 0.28 -6.82
C VAL A 173 -19.21 0.73 -5.85
N ARG A 174 -19.07 1.94 -5.27
CA ARG A 174 -20.05 2.48 -4.34
C ARG A 174 -21.38 2.79 -5.02
N ASP A 175 -21.34 3.54 -6.11
CA ASP A 175 -22.56 4.11 -6.71
C ASP A 175 -23.41 3.05 -7.38
N PHE A 176 -22.80 1.99 -7.90
CA PHE A 176 -23.52 0.90 -8.55
C PHE A 176 -24.53 0.20 -7.65
N THR A 177 -24.28 0.15 -6.35
CA THR A 177 -25.18 -0.56 -5.41
C THR A 177 -25.63 0.29 -4.22
N HIS A 178 -25.20 1.55 -4.10
CA HIS A 178 -25.47 2.39 -2.92
C HIS A 178 -26.98 2.67 -2.74
N HIS A 179 -27.72 2.93 -3.82
CA HIS A 179 -29.14 3.24 -3.73
C HIS A 179 -29.96 2.02 -3.28
N PRO A 180 -31.00 2.21 -2.44
CA PRO A 180 -31.85 1.11 -1.94
C PRO A 180 -32.47 0.23 -3.02
N SER A 181 -32.77 0.78 -4.19
CA SER A 181 -33.34 0.04 -5.33
C SER A 181 -32.42 -1.04 -5.88
N SER A 182 -31.14 -1.04 -5.52
CA SER A 182 -30.22 -2.11 -5.88
C SER A 182 -30.62 -3.46 -5.31
N GLY A 183 -31.33 -3.48 -4.18
CA GLY A 183 -31.84 -4.69 -3.52
C GLY A 183 -30.74 -5.57 -2.91
N VAL A 184 -29.48 -5.11 -2.84
CA VAL A 184 -28.39 -5.87 -2.23
C VAL A 184 -28.27 -5.60 -0.74
N LYS A 185 -27.70 -6.56 -0.02
CA LYS A 185 -27.49 -6.46 1.43
C LYS A 185 -26.35 -5.50 1.77
N HIS A 186 -25.22 -5.62 1.05
CA HIS A 186 -24.00 -4.85 1.35
C HIS A 186 -23.81 -3.69 0.37
N ARG A 187 -24.76 -2.74 0.42
CA ARG A 187 -24.80 -1.61 -0.52
C ARG A 187 -23.53 -0.76 -0.48
N GLY A 188 -23.07 -0.33 -1.66
CA GLY A 188 -21.91 0.55 -1.83
C GLY A 188 -20.56 -0.09 -1.55
N THR A 189 -20.48 -1.42 -1.54
CA THR A 189 -19.26 -2.17 -1.24
C THR A 189 -18.91 -3.18 -2.33
N PHE A 190 -17.69 -3.73 -2.29
CA PHE A 190 -17.31 -4.86 -3.16
C PHE A 190 -18.22 -6.07 -2.97
N SER A 191 -18.64 -6.36 -1.73
CA SER A 191 -19.58 -7.45 -1.45
C SER A 191 -20.93 -7.19 -2.11
N GLY A 192 -21.43 -5.95 -2.13
CA GLY A 192 -22.64 -5.59 -2.85
C GLY A 192 -22.50 -5.72 -4.37
N LEU A 193 -21.34 -5.37 -4.92
CA LEU A 193 -21.04 -5.62 -6.33
C LEU A 193 -21.06 -7.12 -6.66
N MET A 194 -20.46 -7.96 -5.79
CA MET A 194 -20.49 -9.41 -5.94
C MET A 194 -21.93 -9.96 -6.00
N GLU A 195 -22.85 -9.41 -5.18
CA GLU A 195 -24.27 -9.79 -5.22
C GLU A 195 -24.94 -9.45 -6.58
N LYS A 196 -24.36 -8.53 -7.36
CA LYS A 196 -24.85 -8.12 -8.69
C LYS A 196 -24.20 -8.88 -9.86
N ILE A 197 -23.26 -9.78 -9.63
CA ILE A 197 -22.65 -10.58 -10.70
C ILE A 197 -23.70 -11.35 -11.53
N PRO A 198 -24.73 -11.99 -10.93
CA PRO A 198 -25.79 -12.65 -11.73
C PRO A 198 -26.50 -11.69 -12.68
N TYR A 199 -26.86 -10.49 -12.21
CA TYR A 199 -27.47 -9.44 -13.03
C TYR A 199 -26.58 -9.04 -14.21
N LEU A 200 -25.28 -8.78 -13.95
CA LEU A 200 -24.32 -8.42 -15.01
C LEU A 200 -24.20 -9.55 -16.06
N LYS A 201 -24.21 -10.80 -15.63
CA LYS A 201 -24.21 -11.96 -16.54
C LYS A 201 -25.49 -12.05 -17.37
N GLU A 202 -26.64 -11.81 -16.77
CA GLU A 202 -27.94 -11.79 -17.48
C GLU A 202 -27.97 -10.66 -18.52
N LEU A 203 -27.36 -9.52 -18.22
CA LEU A 203 -27.20 -8.40 -19.16
C LEU A 203 -26.22 -8.72 -20.31
N GLY A 204 -25.49 -9.84 -20.24
CA GLY A 204 -24.52 -10.24 -21.25
C GLY A 204 -23.11 -9.70 -21.01
N ILE A 205 -22.87 -9.05 -19.88
CA ILE A 205 -21.56 -8.50 -19.53
C ILE A 205 -20.60 -9.63 -19.19
N ASN A 206 -19.38 -9.57 -19.71
CA ASN A 206 -18.37 -10.59 -19.47
C ASN A 206 -17.03 -10.03 -18.97
N ALA A 207 -16.92 -8.70 -18.84
CA ALA A 207 -15.83 -7.99 -18.18
C ALA A 207 -16.37 -6.78 -17.43
N VAL A 208 -15.77 -6.46 -16.29
CA VAL A 208 -16.08 -5.26 -15.51
C VAL A 208 -14.81 -4.44 -15.40
N GLU A 209 -14.91 -3.16 -15.74
CA GLU A 209 -13.87 -2.16 -15.50
C GLU A 209 -14.28 -1.33 -14.28
N LEU A 210 -13.49 -1.41 -13.21
CA LEU A 210 -13.78 -0.65 -12.02
C LEU A 210 -13.15 0.74 -12.13
N MET A 211 -13.95 1.79 -11.91
CA MET A 211 -13.38 3.11 -11.66
C MET A 211 -12.40 3.04 -10.48
N PRO A 212 -11.45 3.99 -10.35
CA PRO A 212 -10.35 3.89 -9.38
C PRO A 212 -10.81 3.47 -7.98
N ILE A 213 -10.17 2.43 -7.46
CA ILE A 213 -10.48 1.80 -6.16
C ILE A 213 -9.36 1.98 -5.13
N PHE A 214 -8.42 2.87 -5.44
CA PHE A 214 -7.35 3.22 -4.50
C PHE A 214 -7.90 3.97 -3.30
N GLU A 215 -7.20 3.88 -2.18
CA GLU A 215 -7.47 4.72 -1.01
C GLU A 215 -7.33 6.20 -1.40
N PHE A 216 -8.24 7.02 -0.92
CA PHE A 216 -8.28 8.47 -1.20
C PHE A 216 -8.85 9.21 0.00
N ASP A 217 -8.51 10.49 0.11
CA ASP A 217 -9.10 11.38 1.08
C ASP A 217 -10.46 11.90 0.56
N GLU A 218 -11.54 11.35 1.06
CA GLU A 218 -12.89 11.72 0.66
C GLU A 218 -13.32 13.14 1.09
N THR A 219 -12.54 13.76 2.00
CA THR A 219 -12.82 15.12 2.46
C THR A 219 -12.15 16.21 1.63
N MET A 220 -11.17 15.85 0.80
CA MET A 220 -10.33 16.79 0.04
C MET A 220 -11.13 17.74 -0.87
N ASN A 221 -12.25 17.26 -1.44
CA ASN A 221 -13.12 18.04 -2.33
C ASN A 221 -14.52 18.24 -1.76
N SER A 222 -14.68 18.11 -0.45
CA SER A 222 -15.98 18.30 0.19
C SER A 222 -16.51 19.73 -0.06
N ARG A 223 -17.82 19.82 -0.28
CA ARG A 223 -18.54 21.09 -0.44
C ARG A 223 -19.53 21.25 0.69
N THR A 224 -19.69 22.46 1.17
CA THR A 224 -20.76 22.79 2.13
C THR A 224 -21.93 23.43 1.38
N VAL A 225 -23.10 22.82 1.50
CA VAL A 225 -24.36 23.36 0.96
C VAL A 225 -25.37 23.35 2.10
N ASP A 226 -25.96 24.50 2.41
CA ASP A 226 -26.91 24.68 3.52
C ASP A 226 -26.41 24.11 4.85
N ASP A 227 -25.15 24.46 5.23
CA ASP A 227 -24.44 23.97 6.42
C ASP A 227 -24.25 22.45 6.50
N LYS A 228 -24.50 21.72 5.41
CA LYS A 228 -24.22 20.29 5.29
C LYS A 228 -23.01 20.06 4.42
N GLN A 229 -22.06 19.32 4.95
CA GLN A 229 -20.91 18.85 4.19
C GLN A 229 -21.35 17.74 3.23
N LEU A 230 -21.10 17.96 1.95
CA LEU A 230 -21.31 16.96 0.89
C LEU A 230 -19.96 16.33 0.57
N LEU A 231 -19.87 15.02 0.73
CA LEU A 231 -18.71 14.19 0.45
C LEU A 231 -18.80 13.50 -0.89
#